data_d84f351b1aead240e9afabe890f9c492
#
_entry.id   d84f351b1aead240e9afabe890f9c492
#
_cell.length_a   1.000
_cell.length_b   1.000
_cell.length_c   1.000
_cell.angle_alpha   90.00
_cell.angle_beta   90.00
_cell.angle_gamma   90.00
#
_symmetry.space_group_name_H-M   'P 1'
#
loop_
_entity.id
_entity.type
_entity.pdbx_description
1 polymer ?
#
loop_
_entity_poly.entity_id
_entity_poly.type
_entity_poly.pdbx_seq_one_letter_code
_entity_poly.pdbx_strand_id
1 'polypeptide(L)'
;MGVSLATDIEYRGGRPKPYRARVRWSDPATDDYPSISRSHVTEDEAKAWIESMERAAASGVDPAAGMMPLGEYGDHNLSIALRGLAAKTTDPYLAGWKKRVKPTLGHLPVQMVTYGAVDRAAMSWIADGCSKSTIKNSLAMLVRVMEQAYRDELIARNPARITGWQREFQLAEDELDDPRSLALPDWETLERLADALVETSAGQFPGWGNIVKFKASTAARIGEVSGVRVCDIDRSAWLWTVRRQTTTAPGGLIDKATKGKRAREVPLIEEIRPLVASRLDAVGSNPMARLFTGPRGGRITTAILRDATHWDDVVTSLGFEHLRRHDLRHTGLTWMADAGVPVHVLRKIAGHGSLSTTQRYLHPDRQSITDAGDMLTRHLSAPKRPRLRAV
;
A
#
# COMPACT_ATOMS: atom_id res chain seq x y z
N MET A 1 -36.12 17.37 -3.94
CA MET A 1 -36.84 18.40 -4.74
C MET A 1 -35.74 19.17 -5.47
N GLY A 2 -35.85 19.33 -6.79
CA GLY A 2 -34.88 20.11 -7.55
C GLY A 2 -34.95 21.59 -7.21
N VAL A 3 -33.83 22.28 -7.12
CA VAL A 3 -33.75 23.71 -6.91
C VAL A 3 -34.08 24.42 -8.22
N SER A 4 -35.03 25.37 -8.19
CA SER A 4 -35.33 26.18 -9.38
C SER A 4 -34.25 27.22 -9.57
N LEU A 5 -33.66 27.28 -10.78
CA LEU A 5 -32.62 28.21 -11.13
C LEU A 5 -33.19 29.36 -11.98
N ALA A 6 -32.75 30.60 -11.68
CA ALA A 6 -32.91 31.76 -12.56
C ALA A 6 -31.58 32.03 -13.24
N THR A 7 -31.52 32.03 -14.58
CA THR A 7 -30.31 32.14 -15.37
C THR A 7 -30.31 33.35 -16.29
N ASP A 8 -29.17 33.99 -16.48
CA ASP A 8 -28.98 35.08 -17.43
C ASP A 8 -27.56 35.05 -18.04
N ILE A 9 -27.44 35.58 -19.27
CA ILE A 9 -26.17 35.81 -19.96
C ILE A 9 -26.05 37.30 -20.29
N GLU A 10 -25.03 37.94 -19.75
CA GLU A 10 -24.71 39.34 -19.98
C GLU A 10 -23.50 39.45 -20.93
N TYR A 11 -23.64 40.21 -22.04
CA TYR A 11 -22.53 40.53 -22.92
C TYR A 11 -21.78 41.75 -22.42
N ARG A 12 -20.47 41.65 -22.23
CA ARG A 12 -19.56 42.70 -21.77
C ARG A 12 -18.46 42.93 -22.79
N GLY A 13 -18.74 43.79 -23.77
CA GLY A 13 -17.78 44.12 -24.83
C GLY A 13 -16.40 44.61 -24.30
N GLY A 14 -15.36 44.37 -25.09
CA GLY A 14 -13.97 44.79 -24.76
C GLY A 14 -13.23 43.91 -23.74
N ARG A 15 -13.79 42.79 -23.32
CA ARG A 15 -13.14 41.84 -22.42
C ARG A 15 -12.71 40.55 -23.14
N PRO A 16 -11.61 39.89 -22.73
CA PRO A 16 -11.19 38.63 -23.33
C PRO A 16 -12.23 37.51 -23.24
N LYS A 17 -13.16 37.60 -22.26
CA LYS A 17 -14.29 36.68 -22.06
C LYS A 17 -15.55 37.50 -21.90
N PRO A 18 -16.19 37.91 -23.02
CA PRO A 18 -17.25 38.91 -22.99
C PRO A 18 -18.62 38.36 -22.52
N TYR A 19 -18.86 37.07 -22.52
CA TYR A 19 -20.14 36.49 -22.15
C TYR A 19 -20.10 36.05 -20.68
N ARG A 20 -20.82 36.76 -19.81
CA ARG A 20 -20.96 36.43 -18.41
C ARG A 20 -22.27 35.69 -18.17
N ALA A 21 -22.18 34.36 -17.96
CA ALA A 21 -23.33 33.57 -17.50
C ALA A 21 -23.48 33.72 -15.98
N ARG A 22 -24.73 33.80 -15.51
CA ARG A 22 -25.09 33.89 -14.10
C ARG A 22 -26.23 32.96 -13.81
N VAL A 23 -26.14 32.26 -12.68
CA VAL A 23 -27.17 31.37 -12.14
C VAL A 23 -27.51 31.83 -10.72
N ARG A 24 -28.80 31.95 -10.40
CA ARG A 24 -29.31 32.34 -9.09
C ARG A 24 -30.36 31.32 -8.64
N TRP A 25 -30.43 31.07 -7.35
CA TRP A 25 -31.44 30.19 -6.77
C TRP A 25 -31.84 30.70 -5.39
N SER A 26 -32.98 30.22 -4.90
CA SER A 26 -33.43 30.45 -3.52
C SER A 26 -32.85 29.31 -2.65
N ASP A 27 -32.20 29.64 -1.56
CA ASP A 27 -31.83 28.69 -0.53
C ASP A 27 -32.93 28.57 0.52
N PRO A 28 -33.68 27.45 0.56
CA PRO A 28 -34.81 27.31 1.48
C PRO A 28 -34.37 27.21 2.96
N ALA A 29 -33.10 27.04 3.25
CA ALA A 29 -32.59 26.97 4.61
C ALA A 29 -32.26 28.35 5.21
N THR A 30 -31.87 29.32 4.38
CA THR A 30 -31.37 30.64 4.83
C THR A 30 -32.26 31.81 4.33
N ASP A 31 -33.21 31.54 3.44
CA ASP A 31 -34.02 32.56 2.73
C ASP A 31 -33.20 33.54 1.90
N ASP A 32 -31.94 33.15 1.60
CA ASP A 32 -31.02 33.92 0.76
C ASP A 32 -31.17 33.57 -0.73
N TYR A 33 -30.69 34.47 -1.59
CA TYR A 33 -30.63 34.28 -3.04
C TYR A 33 -29.19 34.20 -3.55
N PRO A 34 -28.46 33.12 -3.27
CA PRO A 34 -27.08 32.96 -3.74
C PRO A 34 -27.01 32.98 -5.27
N SER A 35 -25.87 33.45 -5.79
CA SER A 35 -25.63 33.49 -7.23
C SER A 35 -24.21 33.10 -7.58
N ILE A 36 -24.05 32.40 -8.70
CA ILE A 36 -22.75 32.07 -9.30
C ILE A 36 -22.70 32.71 -10.69
N SER A 37 -21.53 33.25 -11.06
CA SER A 37 -21.31 33.74 -12.42
C SER A 37 -19.99 33.32 -12.97
N ARG A 38 -19.95 33.01 -14.29
CA ARG A 38 -18.73 32.63 -15.01
C ARG A 38 -18.66 33.37 -16.33
N SER A 39 -17.46 33.85 -16.72
CA SER A 39 -17.24 34.51 -18.00
C SER A 39 -16.67 33.53 -19.04
N HIS A 40 -17.19 33.59 -20.26
CA HIS A 40 -16.88 32.69 -21.37
C HIS A 40 -16.45 33.49 -22.61
N VAL A 41 -15.74 32.83 -23.54
CA VAL A 41 -15.28 33.43 -24.79
C VAL A 41 -16.44 33.55 -25.78
N THR A 42 -17.33 32.54 -25.83
CA THR A 42 -18.49 32.52 -26.71
C THR A 42 -19.80 32.42 -25.92
N GLU A 43 -20.90 32.80 -26.58
CA GLU A 43 -22.24 32.65 -26.01
C GLU A 43 -22.64 31.19 -25.83
N ASP A 44 -22.22 30.33 -26.77
CA ASP A 44 -22.48 28.88 -26.71
C ASP A 44 -21.80 28.20 -25.51
N GLU A 45 -20.56 28.61 -25.19
CA GLU A 45 -19.90 28.16 -23.97
C GLU A 45 -20.68 28.60 -22.70
N ALA A 46 -21.20 29.83 -22.71
CA ALA A 46 -22.00 30.36 -21.61
C ALA A 46 -23.32 29.57 -21.44
N LYS A 47 -24.01 29.27 -22.54
CA LYS A 47 -25.22 28.45 -22.56
C LYS A 47 -24.95 27.03 -22.07
N ALA A 48 -23.90 26.38 -22.61
CA ALA A 48 -23.53 25.02 -22.19
C ALA A 48 -23.19 24.95 -20.69
N TRP A 49 -22.58 26.01 -20.16
CA TRP A 49 -22.32 26.08 -18.71
C TRP A 49 -23.63 26.21 -17.90
N ILE A 50 -24.59 27.06 -18.33
CA ILE A 50 -25.91 27.17 -17.67
C ILE A 50 -26.63 25.81 -17.69
N GLU A 51 -26.70 25.15 -18.87
CA GLU A 51 -27.32 23.83 -18.98
C GLU A 51 -26.69 22.78 -18.05
N SER A 52 -25.37 22.84 -17.83
CA SER A 52 -24.72 21.96 -16.88
C SER A 52 -25.16 22.21 -15.44
N MET A 53 -25.35 23.47 -15.08
CA MET A 53 -25.83 23.86 -13.76
C MET A 53 -27.31 23.47 -13.55
N GLU A 54 -28.14 23.61 -14.58
CA GLU A 54 -29.54 23.18 -14.54
C GLU A 54 -29.68 21.66 -14.39
N ARG A 55 -28.85 20.90 -15.12
CA ARG A 55 -28.80 19.42 -14.95
C ARG A 55 -28.35 19.02 -13.53
N ALA A 56 -27.33 19.68 -12.99
CA ALA A 56 -26.86 19.42 -11.63
C ALA A 56 -27.96 19.71 -10.60
N ALA A 57 -28.66 20.85 -10.72
CA ALA A 57 -29.77 21.21 -9.86
C ALA A 57 -30.96 20.23 -9.97
N ALA A 58 -31.26 19.78 -11.18
CA ALA A 58 -32.31 18.79 -11.42
C ALA A 58 -31.98 17.41 -10.80
N SER A 59 -30.68 17.07 -10.71
CA SER A 59 -30.20 15.85 -10.03
C SER A 59 -30.12 15.97 -8.51
N GLY A 60 -30.51 17.13 -7.95
CA GLY A 60 -30.50 17.37 -6.50
C GLY A 60 -29.14 17.82 -5.95
N VAL A 61 -28.20 18.20 -6.81
CA VAL A 61 -26.91 18.78 -6.42
C VAL A 61 -27.07 20.28 -6.22
N ASP A 62 -26.58 20.80 -5.09
CA ASP A 62 -26.56 22.25 -4.84
C ASP A 62 -25.63 22.94 -5.86
N PRO A 63 -26.15 23.91 -6.65
CA PRO A 63 -25.33 24.67 -7.60
C PRO A 63 -24.15 25.42 -6.95
N ALA A 64 -24.27 25.80 -5.66
CA ALA A 64 -23.19 26.38 -4.89
C ALA A 64 -22.06 25.41 -4.55
N ALA A 65 -22.32 24.10 -4.61
CA ALA A 65 -21.34 23.10 -4.20
C ALA A 65 -20.01 23.20 -4.97
N GLY A 66 -20.02 23.71 -6.21
CA GLY A 66 -18.81 23.97 -6.98
C GLY A 66 -17.94 25.09 -6.40
N MET A 67 -18.51 26.05 -5.68
CA MET A 67 -17.82 27.14 -5.00
C MET A 67 -17.46 26.77 -3.54
N MET A 68 -18.03 25.68 -3.02
CA MET A 68 -17.68 25.15 -1.70
C MET A 68 -16.17 24.85 -1.64
N PRO A 69 -15.51 25.13 -0.52
CA PRO A 69 -14.12 24.72 -0.31
C PRO A 69 -13.95 23.20 -0.46
N LEU A 70 -12.91 22.76 -1.17
CA LEU A 70 -12.65 21.33 -1.41
C LEU A 70 -12.65 20.50 -0.12
N GLY A 71 -12.10 21.06 0.98
CA GLY A 71 -12.07 20.37 2.27
C GLY A 71 -13.46 20.08 2.83
N GLU A 72 -14.37 21.00 2.67
CA GLU A 72 -15.76 20.90 3.13
C GLU A 72 -16.58 19.95 2.21
N TYR A 73 -16.50 20.17 0.90
CA TYR A 73 -17.12 19.28 -0.10
C TYR A 73 -16.68 17.83 0.09
N GLY A 74 -15.36 17.62 0.28
CA GLY A 74 -14.82 16.28 0.48
C GLY A 74 -15.30 15.63 1.76
N ASP A 75 -15.39 16.38 2.87
CA ASP A 75 -15.90 15.86 4.16
C ASP A 75 -17.36 15.44 4.05
N HIS A 76 -18.21 16.21 3.37
CA HIS A 76 -19.60 15.85 3.12
C HIS A 76 -19.73 14.57 2.26
N ASN A 77 -18.80 14.34 1.34
CA ASN A 77 -18.83 13.22 0.41
C ASN A 77 -17.95 12.03 0.80
N LEU A 78 -17.35 12.00 2.03
CA LEU A 78 -16.44 10.94 2.46
C LEU A 78 -17.06 9.54 2.37
N SER A 79 -18.32 9.37 2.74
CA SER A 79 -19.00 8.08 2.72
C SER A 79 -19.09 7.49 1.31
N ILE A 80 -19.37 8.36 0.32
CA ILE A 80 -19.44 7.99 -1.11
C ILE A 80 -18.02 7.74 -1.65
N ALA A 81 -17.10 8.65 -1.36
CA ALA A 81 -15.71 8.55 -1.82
C ALA A 81 -14.99 7.30 -1.30
N LEU A 82 -15.33 6.82 -0.11
CA LEU A 82 -14.74 5.62 0.51
C LEU A 82 -15.48 4.32 0.14
N ARG A 83 -16.59 4.39 -0.59
CA ARG A 83 -17.38 3.21 -0.97
C ARG A 83 -16.52 2.17 -1.69
N GLY A 84 -16.68 0.90 -1.30
CA GLY A 84 -15.98 -0.24 -1.91
C GLY A 84 -14.53 -0.42 -1.45
N LEU A 85 -14.01 0.41 -0.55
CA LEU A 85 -12.70 0.22 0.02
C LEU A 85 -12.74 -0.79 1.18
N ALA A 86 -11.69 -1.61 1.27
CA ALA A 86 -11.47 -2.43 2.45
C ALA A 86 -11.10 -1.55 3.65
N ALA A 87 -11.56 -1.90 4.86
CA ALA A 87 -11.32 -1.13 6.08
C ALA A 87 -9.84 -0.72 6.28
N LYS A 88 -8.90 -1.62 5.99
CA LYS A 88 -7.45 -1.33 6.07
C LYS A 88 -6.94 -0.27 5.08
N THR A 89 -7.72 0.06 4.05
CA THR A 89 -7.36 1.09 3.05
C THR A 89 -7.97 2.44 3.43
N THR A 90 -9.07 2.42 4.19
CA THR A 90 -9.79 3.63 4.61
C THR A 90 -8.92 4.51 5.50
N ASP A 91 -8.26 3.94 6.53
CA ASP A 91 -7.45 4.73 7.47
C ASP A 91 -6.29 5.49 6.80
N PRO A 92 -5.44 4.87 5.94
CA PRO A 92 -4.41 5.60 5.21
C PRO A 92 -4.98 6.68 4.27
N TYR A 93 -6.13 6.47 3.65
CA TYR A 93 -6.78 7.44 2.77
C TYR A 93 -7.30 8.65 3.57
N LEU A 94 -7.99 8.41 4.70
CA LEU A 94 -8.44 9.45 5.60
C LEU A 94 -7.28 10.24 6.23
N ALA A 95 -6.20 9.54 6.58
CA ALA A 95 -4.98 10.20 7.09
C ALA A 95 -4.37 11.13 6.03
N GLY A 96 -4.28 10.67 4.77
CA GLY A 96 -3.81 11.47 3.64
C GLY A 96 -4.72 12.68 3.38
N TRP A 97 -6.03 12.49 3.42
CA TRP A 97 -7.02 13.56 3.31
C TRP A 97 -6.82 14.63 4.37
N LYS A 98 -6.86 14.22 5.65
CA LYS A 98 -6.80 15.15 6.79
C LYS A 98 -5.45 15.85 6.94
N LYS A 99 -4.34 15.13 6.75
CA LYS A 99 -2.99 15.63 7.05
C LYS A 99 -2.31 16.30 5.86
N ARG A 100 -2.75 16.05 4.62
CA ARG A 100 -2.11 16.54 3.39
C ARG A 100 -3.06 17.31 2.49
N VAL A 101 -4.14 16.70 2.03
CA VAL A 101 -5.04 17.33 1.06
C VAL A 101 -5.73 18.56 1.65
N LYS A 102 -6.37 18.42 2.81
CA LYS A 102 -7.09 19.56 3.43
C LYS A 102 -6.20 20.75 3.75
N PRO A 103 -5.01 20.60 4.35
CA PRO A 103 -4.15 21.76 4.64
C PRO A 103 -3.65 22.48 3.38
N THR A 104 -3.40 21.73 2.28
CA THR A 104 -2.77 22.33 1.07
C THR A 104 -3.79 22.80 0.03
N LEU A 105 -4.88 22.07 -0.17
CA LEU A 105 -5.86 22.31 -1.23
C LEU A 105 -7.27 22.56 -0.71
N GLY A 106 -7.55 22.26 0.57
CA GLY A 106 -8.90 22.28 1.13
C GLY A 106 -9.58 23.65 1.12
N HIS A 107 -8.83 24.74 1.09
CA HIS A 107 -9.33 26.10 1.02
C HIS A 107 -9.77 26.52 -0.39
N LEU A 108 -9.36 25.78 -1.43
CA LEU A 108 -9.71 26.09 -2.80
C LEU A 108 -11.16 25.69 -3.09
N PRO A 109 -11.96 26.51 -3.77
CA PRO A 109 -13.24 26.07 -4.31
C PRO A 109 -13.05 24.86 -5.23
N VAL A 110 -13.98 23.89 -5.18
CA VAL A 110 -13.90 22.64 -5.98
C VAL A 110 -13.64 22.91 -7.46
N GLN A 111 -14.32 23.89 -8.04
CA GLN A 111 -14.16 24.28 -9.45
C GLN A 111 -12.79 24.93 -9.76
N MET A 112 -12.08 25.42 -8.77
CA MET A 112 -10.79 26.11 -8.93
C MET A 112 -9.60 25.17 -8.72
N VAL A 113 -9.83 23.91 -8.35
CA VAL A 113 -8.77 22.91 -8.26
C VAL A 113 -8.29 22.56 -9.68
N THR A 114 -7.05 22.88 -9.97
CA THR A 114 -6.44 22.63 -11.29
C THR A 114 -5.39 21.53 -11.21
N TYR A 115 -5.02 20.94 -12.35
CA TYR A 115 -3.89 19.99 -12.43
C TYR A 115 -2.62 20.58 -11.83
N GLY A 116 -2.28 21.84 -12.18
CA GLY A 116 -1.09 22.50 -11.66
C GLY A 116 -1.14 22.75 -10.15
N ALA A 117 -2.33 22.97 -9.55
CA ALA A 117 -2.46 23.07 -8.10
C ALA A 117 -2.20 21.74 -7.43
N VAL A 118 -2.70 20.64 -7.99
CA VAL A 118 -2.47 19.28 -7.47
C VAL A 118 -1.01 18.86 -7.64
N ASP A 119 -0.38 19.16 -8.78
CA ASP A 119 1.04 18.90 -9.00
C ASP A 119 1.91 19.64 -7.97
N ARG A 120 1.69 20.95 -7.78
CA ARG A 120 2.43 21.72 -6.77
C ARG A 120 2.23 21.18 -5.36
N ALA A 121 1.02 20.75 -5.00
CA ALA A 121 0.76 20.13 -3.71
C ALA A 121 1.51 18.80 -3.56
N ALA A 122 1.54 17.98 -4.59
CA ALA A 122 2.30 16.71 -4.58
C ALA A 122 3.81 16.96 -4.43
N MET A 123 4.36 17.96 -5.15
CA MET A 123 5.78 18.35 -5.03
C MET A 123 6.11 18.90 -3.64
N SER A 124 5.22 19.69 -3.05
CA SER A 124 5.43 20.19 -1.67
C SER A 124 5.44 19.02 -0.67
N TRP A 125 4.57 18.02 -0.82
CA TRP A 125 4.59 16.84 0.06
C TRP A 125 5.85 16.00 -0.10
N ILE A 126 6.44 15.96 -1.32
CA ILE A 126 7.75 15.30 -1.56
C ILE A 126 8.84 16.10 -0.82
N ALA A 127 8.87 17.41 -0.98
CA ALA A 127 9.83 18.27 -0.30
C ALA A 127 9.73 18.21 1.23
N ASP A 128 8.52 18.00 1.78
CA ASP A 128 8.28 17.75 3.21
C ASP A 128 8.74 16.34 3.68
N GLY A 129 9.38 15.55 2.84
CA GLY A 129 9.86 14.21 3.18
C GLY A 129 8.74 13.16 3.33
N CYS A 130 7.57 13.37 2.72
CA CYS A 130 6.50 12.37 2.76
C CYS A 130 6.88 11.12 1.97
N SER A 131 6.64 9.95 2.54
CA SER A 131 6.86 8.69 1.83
C SER A 131 5.97 8.57 0.58
N LYS A 132 6.45 7.86 -0.43
CA LYS A 132 5.72 7.54 -1.67
C LYS A 132 4.32 6.96 -1.40
N SER A 133 4.19 6.11 -0.36
CA SER A 133 2.90 5.55 0.04
C SER A 133 1.95 6.61 0.60
N THR A 134 2.45 7.57 1.37
CA THR A 134 1.67 8.69 1.90
C THR A 134 1.12 9.54 0.77
N ILE A 135 1.95 9.93 -0.20
CA ILE A 135 1.52 10.72 -1.35
C ILE A 135 0.52 9.96 -2.21
N LYS A 136 0.81 8.69 -2.51
CA LYS A 136 -0.11 7.83 -3.24
C LYS A 136 -1.49 7.73 -2.59
N ASN A 137 -1.55 7.57 -1.27
CA ASN A 137 -2.82 7.47 -0.53
C ASN A 137 -3.54 8.83 -0.49
N SER A 138 -2.82 9.93 -0.33
CA SER A 138 -3.37 11.28 -0.36
C SER A 138 -3.98 11.62 -1.72
N LEU A 139 -3.24 11.37 -2.81
CA LEU A 139 -3.73 11.56 -4.17
C LEU A 139 -4.88 10.62 -4.50
N ALA A 140 -4.84 9.36 -4.06
CA ALA A 140 -5.92 8.42 -4.29
C ALA A 140 -7.23 8.87 -3.62
N MET A 141 -7.16 9.45 -2.42
CA MET A 141 -8.34 10.03 -1.77
C MET A 141 -8.83 11.27 -2.51
N LEU A 142 -7.93 12.19 -2.89
CA LEU A 142 -8.28 13.37 -3.68
C LEU A 142 -8.92 12.99 -5.02
N VAL A 143 -8.37 12.00 -5.74
CA VAL A 143 -8.96 11.48 -6.98
C VAL A 143 -10.41 11.04 -6.77
N ARG A 144 -10.72 10.37 -5.66
CA ARG A 144 -12.07 9.86 -5.38
C ARG A 144 -13.04 10.99 -5.04
N VAL A 145 -12.60 12.00 -4.29
CA VAL A 145 -13.41 13.20 -3.99
C VAL A 145 -13.68 13.99 -5.28
N MET A 146 -12.65 14.22 -6.09
CA MET A 146 -12.80 14.94 -7.37
C MET A 146 -13.57 14.13 -8.43
N GLU A 147 -13.55 12.79 -8.33
CA GLU A 147 -14.40 11.93 -9.15
C GLU A 147 -15.89 12.09 -8.79
N GLN A 148 -16.19 12.28 -7.50
CA GLN A 148 -17.55 12.61 -7.10
C GLN A 148 -17.94 13.98 -7.62
N ALA A 149 -17.08 15.00 -7.50
CA ALA A 149 -17.35 16.33 -8.06
C ALA A 149 -17.56 16.30 -9.59
N TYR A 150 -16.87 15.40 -10.30
CA TYR A 150 -17.11 15.18 -11.72
C TYR A 150 -18.48 14.55 -11.99
N ARG A 151 -18.92 13.58 -11.18
CA ARG A 151 -20.25 12.95 -11.29
C ARG A 151 -21.38 13.89 -10.92
N ASP A 152 -21.12 14.81 -9.97
CA ASP A 152 -22.04 15.87 -9.58
C ASP A 152 -22.03 17.04 -10.61
N GLU A 153 -21.34 16.87 -11.74
CA GLU A 153 -21.22 17.84 -12.84
C GLU A 153 -20.63 19.22 -12.41
N LEU A 154 -20.00 19.29 -11.25
CA LEU A 154 -19.36 20.52 -10.74
C LEU A 154 -18.07 20.87 -11.50
N ILE A 155 -17.41 19.87 -12.08
CA ILE A 155 -16.16 20.02 -12.86
C ILE A 155 -16.23 19.20 -14.15
N ALA A 156 -15.63 19.71 -15.23
CA ALA A 156 -15.65 19.03 -16.53
C ALA A 156 -14.69 17.83 -16.62
N ARG A 157 -13.72 17.71 -15.71
CA ARG A 157 -12.72 16.64 -15.67
C ARG A 157 -12.07 16.58 -14.30
N ASN A 158 -11.57 15.40 -13.91
CA ASN A 158 -10.92 15.20 -12.62
C ASN A 158 -9.44 15.67 -12.66
N PRO A 159 -9.08 16.79 -12.03
CA PRO A 159 -7.73 17.35 -12.05
C PRO A 159 -6.74 16.62 -11.12
N ALA A 160 -7.23 15.71 -10.27
CA ALA A 160 -6.39 14.96 -9.34
C ALA A 160 -5.67 13.77 -9.99
N ARG A 161 -5.99 13.43 -11.25
CA ARG A 161 -5.33 12.36 -12.02
C ARG A 161 -4.00 12.82 -12.61
N ILE A 162 -3.08 13.26 -11.76
CA ILE A 162 -1.73 13.67 -12.15
C ILE A 162 -0.83 12.46 -12.40
N THR A 163 0.19 12.63 -13.26
CA THR A 163 1.19 11.62 -13.59
C THR A 163 2.59 12.22 -13.48
N GLY A 164 3.61 11.37 -13.38
CA GLY A 164 5.01 11.84 -13.39
C GLY A 164 5.64 12.01 -12.01
N TRP A 165 4.87 12.37 -10.97
CA TRP A 165 5.38 12.56 -9.61
C TRP A 165 6.14 11.35 -9.04
N GLN A 166 5.86 10.15 -9.55
CA GLN A 166 6.56 8.92 -9.14
C GLN A 166 8.03 8.92 -9.55
N ARG A 167 8.39 9.66 -10.63
CA ARG A 167 9.78 9.76 -11.10
C ARG A 167 10.66 10.56 -10.15
N GLU A 168 10.10 11.59 -9.51
CA GLU A 168 10.79 12.37 -8.48
C GLU A 168 11.20 11.50 -7.30
N PHE A 169 10.38 10.49 -6.96
CA PHE A 169 10.77 9.49 -5.96
C PHE A 169 11.81 8.50 -6.44
N GLN A 170 11.81 8.15 -7.73
CA GLN A 170 12.79 7.21 -8.27
C GLN A 170 14.21 7.77 -8.22
N LEU A 171 14.38 9.07 -8.50
CA LEU A 171 15.66 9.74 -8.41
C LEU A 171 16.22 9.80 -6.97
N ALA A 172 15.33 9.88 -5.96
CA ALA A 172 15.71 9.89 -4.55
C ALA A 172 15.77 8.49 -3.91
N GLU A 173 15.00 7.52 -4.43
CA GLU A 173 14.92 6.13 -3.92
C GLU A 173 16.04 5.23 -4.50
N ASP A 174 16.58 5.52 -5.70
CA ASP A 174 17.63 4.69 -6.32
C ASP A 174 18.95 4.74 -5.53
N GLU A 175 19.16 5.75 -4.67
CA GLU A 175 20.33 5.83 -3.78
C GLU A 175 20.11 5.20 -2.39
N LEU A 176 18.85 4.99 -1.95
CA LEU A 176 18.54 4.66 -0.55
C LEU A 176 17.85 3.30 -0.34
N ASP A 177 17.40 2.61 -1.39
CA ASP A 177 16.51 1.44 -1.26
C ASP A 177 17.04 0.18 -1.95
N ASP A 178 18.34 -0.09 -1.83
CA ASP A 178 18.86 -1.46 -2.11
C ASP A 178 18.33 -2.38 -0.99
N PRO A 179 17.44 -3.36 -1.30
CA PRO A 179 16.97 -4.31 -0.30
C PRO A 179 18.10 -5.08 0.40
N ARG A 180 19.27 -5.14 -0.23
CA ARG A 180 20.47 -5.79 0.32
C ARG A 180 21.04 -5.00 1.50
N SER A 181 21.04 -3.67 1.45
CA SER A 181 21.49 -2.82 2.56
C SER A 181 20.58 -2.92 3.80
N LEU A 182 19.33 -3.39 3.59
CA LEU A 182 18.36 -3.62 4.65
C LEU A 182 18.33 -5.08 5.15
N ALA A 183 19.12 -5.97 4.54
CA ALA A 183 19.16 -7.38 4.91
C ALA A 183 20.23 -7.63 5.99
N LEU A 184 19.94 -8.54 6.92
CA LEU A 184 20.97 -9.08 7.81
C LEU A 184 22.01 -9.86 6.99
N PRO A 185 23.29 -9.76 7.33
CA PRO A 185 24.36 -10.37 6.53
C PRO A 185 24.31 -11.90 6.55
N ASP A 186 24.00 -12.50 7.69
CA ASP A 186 24.11 -13.94 7.90
C ASP A 186 23.18 -14.47 8.99
N TRP A 187 23.17 -15.79 9.15
CA TRP A 187 22.38 -16.51 10.13
C TRP A 187 22.81 -16.23 11.57
N GLU A 188 24.10 -16.10 11.84
CA GLU A 188 24.63 -15.79 13.17
C GLU A 188 24.15 -14.44 13.67
N THR A 189 24.13 -13.44 12.79
CA THR A 189 23.58 -12.11 13.11
C THR A 189 22.09 -12.18 13.40
N LEU A 190 21.31 -13.01 12.67
CA LEU A 190 19.91 -13.26 12.96
C LEU A 190 19.71 -13.92 14.34
N GLU A 191 20.57 -14.86 14.71
CA GLU A 191 20.53 -15.50 16.03
C GLU A 191 20.80 -14.49 17.13
N ARG A 192 21.88 -13.70 17.02
CA ARG A 192 22.17 -12.62 17.99
C ARG A 192 21.02 -11.64 18.14
N LEU A 193 20.40 -11.23 17.03
CA LEU A 193 19.23 -10.37 17.07
C LEU A 193 18.06 -11.05 17.79
N ALA A 194 17.78 -12.32 17.47
CA ALA A 194 16.69 -13.08 18.08
C ALA A 194 16.88 -13.23 19.59
N ASP A 195 18.09 -13.51 20.04
CA ASP A 195 18.42 -13.69 21.45
C ASP A 195 18.34 -12.35 22.22
N ALA A 196 18.87 -11.25 21.68
CA ALA A 196 18.76 -9.93 22.28
C ALA A 196 17.29 -9.47 22.40
N LEU A 197 16.44 -9.78 21.43
CA LEU A 197 14.99 -9.49 21.49
C LEU A 197 14.27 -10.32 22.57
N VAL A 198 14.73 -11.54 22.83
CA VAL A 198 14.21 -12.35 23.95
C VAL A 198 14.65 -11.76 25.28
N GLU A 199 15.92 -11.45 25.44
CA GLU A 199 16.50 -10.91 26.67
C GLU A 199 15.86 -9.61 27.13
N THR A 200 15.55 -8.70 26.18
CA THR A 200 14.88 -7.42 26.45
C THR A 200 13.37 -7.54 26.67
N SER A 201 12.76 -8.66 26.26
CA SER A 201 11.32 -8.85 26.40
C SER A 201 10.91 -9.17 27.83
N ALA A 202 9.72 -8.72 28.24
CA ALA A 202 9.16 -9.05 29.54
C ALA A 202 9.04 -10.58 29.73
N GLY A 203 9.66 -11.09 30.81
CA GLY A 203 9.71 -12.51 31.10
C GLY A 203 10.59 -13.32 30.16
N GLN A 204 11.45 -12.68 29.37
CA GLN A 204 12.40 -13.32 28.44
C GLN A 204 11.75 -14.42 27.59
N PHE A 205 10.62 -14.08 26.98
CA PHE A 205 9.79 -15.05 26.27
C PHE A 205 10.48 -15.58 24.99
N PRO A 206 10.92 -16.86 24.94
CA PRO A 206 11.68 -17.41 23.81
C PRO A 206 10.89 -17.39 22.50
N GLY A 207 9.57 -17.31 22.57
CA GLY A 207 8.69 -17.24 21.40
C GLY A 207 8.99 -16.06 20.47
N TRP A 208 9.54 -14.95 20.97
CA TRP A 208 9.90 -13.80 20.14
C TRP A 208 11.07 -14.11 19.23
N GLY A 209 12.12 -14.73 19.74
CA GLY A 209 13.25 -15.19 18.92
C GLY A 209 12.82 -16.21 17.87
N ASN A 210 11.95 -17.17 18.25
CA ASN A 210 11.40 -18.17 17.33
C ASN A 210 10.64 -17.52 16.16
N ILE A 211 9.83 -16.48 16.45
CA ILE A 211 9.07 -15.73 15.45
C ILE A 211 10.01 -15.01 14.46
N VAL A 212 11.06 -14.39 14.98
CA VAL A 212 12.05 -13.63 14.21
C VAL A 212 12.83 -14.56 13.28
N LYS A 213 13.37 -15.68 13.82
CA LYS A 213 14.06 -16.71 13.04
C LYS A 213 13.16 -17.30 11.95
N PHE A 214 11.94 -17.70 12.30
CA PHE A 214 10.99 -18.25 11.32
C PHE A 214 10.59 -17.24 10.25
N LYS A 215 10.40 -15.96 10.62
CA LYS A 215 10.02 -14.91 9.68
C LYS A 215 11.14 -14.62 8.68
N ALA A 216 12.38 -14.53 9.13
CA ALA A 216 13.53 -14.28 8.25
C ALA A 216 13.77 -15.46 7.31
N SER A 217 13.90 -16.69 7.83
CA SER A 217 14.18 -17.90 7.04
C SER A 217 13.12 -18.22 5.99
N THR A 218 11.85 -17.85 6.23
CA THR A 218 10.73 -18.09 5.30
C THR A 218 10.37 -16.90 4.44
N ALA A 219 11.02 -15.75 4.65
CA ALA A 219 10.67 -14.47 4.02
C ALA A 219 9.18 -14.08 4.19
N ALA A 220 8.54 -14.54 5.27
CA ALA A 220 7.12 -14.39 5.49
C ALA A 220 6.73 -12.98 6.01
N ARG A 221 5.48 -12.58 5.76
CA ARG A 221 4.89 -11.42 6.44
C ARG A 221 4.53 -11.79 7.88
N ILE A 222 4.65 -10.85 8.80
CA ILE A 222 4.34 -11.11 10.23
C ILE A 222 2.92 -11.66 10.43
N GLY A 223 1.94 -11.17 9.66
CA GLY A 223 0.58 -11.70 9.72
C GLY A 223 0.45 -13.13 9.23
N GLU A 224 1.31 -13.59 8.32
CA GLU A 224 1.36 -14.97 7.85
C GLU A 224 1.99 -15.86 8.93
N VAL A 225 3.06 -15.40 9.58
CA VAL A 225 3.66 -16.08 10.74
C VAL A 225 2.66 -16.21 11.89
N SER A 226 1.91 -15.15 12.19
CA SER A 226 0.83 -15.20 13.18
C SER A 226 -0.32 -16.13 12.77
N GLY A 227 -0.51 -16.34 11.48
CA GLY A 227 -1.59 -17.17 10.92
C GLY A 227 -1.27 -18.65 10.80
N VAL A 228 -0.01 -19.07 10.87
CA VAL A 228 0.39 -20.47 10.64
C VAL A 228 -0.21 -21.42 11.68
N ARG A 229 -0.67 -22.58 11.20
CA ARG A 229 -1.26 -23.65 12.00
C ARG A 229 -0.44 -24.94 11.87
N VAL A 230 -0.64 -25.85 12.81
CA VAL A 230 -0.03 -27.19 12.76
C VAL A 230 -0.29 -27.86 11.41
N CYS A 231 -1.54 -27.83 10.90
CA CYS A 231 -1.93 -28.45 9.62
C CYS A 231 -1.34 -27.75 8.38
N ASP A 232 -0.66 -26.63 8.53
CA ASP A 232 -0.02 -25.95 7.40
C ASP A 232 1.43 -26.42 7.18
N ILE A 233 1.99 -27.20 8.09
CA ILE A 233 3.37 -27.71 8.05
C ILE A 233 3.35 -29.16 7.60
N ASP A 234 3.99 -29.42 6.47
CA ASP A 234 4.34 -30.78 6.05
C ASP A 234 5.72 -31.12 6.63
N ARG A 235 5.72 -31.97 7.66
CA ARG A 235 6.94 -32.38 8.38
C ARG A 235 7.79 -33.35 7.56
N SER A 236 7.20 -34.06 6.61
CA SER A 236 7.91 -35.03 5.75
C SER A 236 8.71 -34.32 4.64
N ALA A 237 8.11 -33.31 4.02
CA ALA A 237 8.72 -32.51 2.97
C ALA A 237 9.41 -31.24 3.48
N TRP A 238 9.24 -30.91 4.76
CA TRP A 238 9.68 -29.63 5.35
C TRP A 238 9.20 -28.42 4.56
N LEU A 239 7.91 -28.43 4.25
CA LEU A 239 7.23 -27.36 3.53
C LEU A 239 6.16 -26.71 4.42
N TRP A 240 6.06 -25.40 4.34
CA TRP A 240 4.96 -24.64 4.91
C TRP A 240 4.02 -24.17 3.80
N THR A 241 2.75 -24.57 3.86
CA THR A 241 1.70 -24.03 2.99
C THR A 241 1.08 -22.78 3.59
N VAL A 242 1.38 -21.61 3.04
CA VAL A 242 0.84 -20.32 3.48
C VAL A 242 -0.58 -20.13 2.98
N ARG A 243 -1.56 -20.36 3.85
CA ARG A 243 -3.01 -20.32 3.51
C ARG A 243 -3.70 -19.08 4.05
N ARG A 244 -3.21 -18.49 5.13
CA ARG A 244 -3.87 -17.42 5.88
C ARG A 244 -2.90 -16.38 6.44
N GLN A 245 -3.48 -15.25 6.83
CA GLN A 245 -2.74 -14.19 7.54
C GLN A 245 -3.63 -13.57 8.62
N THR A 246 -3.05 -13.21 9.74
CA THR A 246 -3.67 -12.34 10.73
C THR A 246 -3.65 -10.89 10.24
N THR A 247 -4.75 -10.18 10.37
CA THR A 247 -4.87 -8.77 9.99
C THR A 247 -5.81 -8.04 10.93
N THR A 248 -5.70 -6.72 11.00
CA THR A 248 -6.64 -5.86 11.73
C THR A 248 -7.98 -5.81 11.01
N ALA A 249 -9.07 -5.78 11.80
CA ALA A 249 -10.44 -5.56 11.35
C ALA A 249 -11.18 -4.77 12.44
N PRO A 250 -12.36 -4.19 12.14
CA PRO A 250 -13.24 -3.68 13.17
C PRO A 250 -13.50 -4.78 14.22
N GLY A 251 -13.29 -4.46 15.49
CA GLY A 251 -13.41 -5.41 16.59
C GLY A 251 -12.15 -6.22 16.92
N GLY A 252 -11.00 -5.96 16.27
CA GLY A 252 -9.71 -6.54 16.63
C GLY A 252 -9.00 -7.30 15.52
N LEU A 253 -8.20 -8.31 15.90
CA LEU A 253 -7.41 -9.10 14.95
C LEU A 253 -8.20 -10.31 14.46
N ILE A 254 -8.24 -10.51 13.15
CA ILE A 254 -8.88 -11.67 12.50
C ILE A 254 -7.91 -12.40 11.59
N ASP A 255 -8.20 -13.68 11.31
CA ASP A 255 -7.51 -14.44 10.29
C ASP A 255 -8.28 -14.36 8.98
N LYS A 256 -7.58 -14.04 7.90
CA LYS A 256 -8.12 -14.06 6.53
C LYS A 256 -7.26 -14.97 5.65
N ALA A 257 -7.87 -15.53 4.62
CA ALA A 257 -7.12 -16.17 3.54
C ALA A 257 -6.12 -15.16 2.92
N THR A 258 -5.02 -15.65 2.39
CA THR A 258 -4.03 -14.84 1.68
C THR A 258 -4.67 -14.12 0.49
N LYS A 259 -4.17 -12.92 0.17
CA LYS A 259 -4.69 -12.08 -0.92
C LYS A 259 -4.59 -12.86 -2.24
N GLY A 260 -5.74 -13.05 -2.92
CA GLY A 260 -5.83 -13.83 -4.16
C GLY A 260 -6.24 -15.30 -3.99
N LYS A 261 -6.56 -15.75 -2.75
CA LYS A 261 -7.02 -17.13 -2.43
C LYS A 261 -6.09 -18.27 -2.93
N ARG A 262 -4.85 -17.95 -3.30
CA ARG A 262 -3.84 -18.93 -3.74
C ARG A 262 -2.92 -19.25 -2.57
N ALA A 263 -2.94 -20.50 -2.13
CA ALA A 263 -1.94 -21.02 -1.23
C ALA A 263 -0.57 -21.05 -1.95
N ARG A 264 0.49 -20.85 -1.19
CA ARG A 264 1.86 -21.00 -1.68
C ARG A 264 2.68 -21.82 -0.71
N GLU A 265 3.63 -22.53 -1.22
CA GLU A 265 4.57 -23.32 -0.43
C GLU A 265 5.86 -22.55 -0.22
N VAL A 266 6.41 -22.68 0.98
CA VAL A 266 7.66 -22.07 1.41
C VAL A 266 8.52 -23.16 2.04
N PRO A 267 9.79 -23.33 1.61
CA PRO A 267 10.66 -24.35 2.19
C PRO A 267 11.07 -23.98 3.63
N LEU A 268 11.15 -24.96 4.48
CA LEU A 268 11.71 -24.84 5.83
C LEU A 268 13.16 -25.37 5.77
N ILE A 269 14.12 -24.45 5.78
CA ILE A 269 15.56 -24.73 5.69
C ILE A 269 16.04 -25.49 6.93
N GLU A 270 17.17 -26.16 6.82
CA GLU A 270 17.67 -27.07 7.87
C GLU A 270 17.85 -26.37 9.22
N GLU A 271 18.32 -25.15 9.21
CA GLU A 271 18.56 -24.32 10.39
C GLU A 271 17.30 -24.04 11.21
N ILE A 272 16.11 -23.99 10.55
CA ILE A 272 14.83 -23.72 11.23
C ILE A 272 14.04 -24.98 11.61
N ARG A 273 14.39 -26.16 11.06
CA ARG A 273 13.65 -27.40 11.31
C ARG A 273 13.58 -27.81 12.78
N PRO A 274 14.68 -27.75 13.57
CA PRO A 274 14.64 -28.08 15.00
C PRO A 274 13.65 -27.19 15.76
N LEU A 275 13.65 -25.88 15.48
CA LEU A 275 12.71 -24.93 16.08
C LEU A 275 11.27 -25.28 15.71
N VAL A 276 10.98 -25.54 14.44
CA VAL A 276 9.64 -25.88 13.97
C VAL A 276 9.17 -27.21 14.59
N ALA A 277 10.03 -28.22 14.66
CA ALA A 277 9.73 -29.50 15.29
C ALA A 277 9.37 -29.32 16.77
N SER A 278 10.21 -28.60 17.53
CA SER A 278 9.95 -28.28 18.94
C SER A 278 8.64 -27.52 19.14
N ARG A 279 8.31 -26.59 18.23
CA ARG A 279 7.03 -25.85 18.31
C ARG A 279 5.83 -26.74 18.01
N LEU A 280 5.92 -27.65 17.03
CA LEU A 280 4.87 -28.62 16.72
C LEU A 280 4.62 -29.55 17.91
N ASP A 281 5.68 -30.05 18.53
CA ASP A 281 5.59 -30.94 19.70
C ASP A 281 5.00 -30.20 20.92
N ALA A 282 5.39 -28.95 21.16
CA ALA A 282 4.86 -28.13 22.25
C ALA A 282 3.38 -27.71 22.08
N VAL A 283 2.93 -27.51 20.86
CA VAL A 283 1.53 -27.12 20.56
C VAL A 283 0.61 -28.34 20.53
N GLY A 284 1.15 -29.52 20.26
CA GLY A 284 0.42 -30.78 20.24
C GLY A 284 -0.31 -31.07 18.94
N SER A 285 -1.19 -32.08 18.98
CA SER A 285 -1.81 -32.68 17.78
C SER A 285 -3.01 -31.91 17.20
N ASN A 286 -3.46 -30.82 17.83
CA ASN A 286 -4.58 -30.04 17.30
C ASN A 286 -4.18 -29.35 15.96
N PRO A 287 -4.72 -29.79 14.81
CA PRO A 287 -4.31 -29.28 13.50
C PRO A 287 -4.61 -27.80 13.31
N MET A 288 -5.56 -27.25 14.07
CA MET A 288 -5.95 -25.83 13.99
C MET A 288 -5.24 -24.96 15.02
N ALA A 289 -4.40 -25.52 15.87
CA ALA A 289 -3.63 -24.73 16.83
C ALA A 289 -2.59 -23.87 16.12
N ARG A 290 -2.33 -22.66 16.69
CA ARG A 290 -1.31 -21.75 16.15
C ARG A 290 0.09 -22.25 16.49
N LEU A 291 0.97 -22.22 15.49
CA LEU A 291 2.37 -22.58 15.73
C LEU A 291 3.08 -21.51 16.57
N PHE A 292 2.77 -20.25 16.34
CA PHE A 292 3.35 -19.11 17.03
C PHE A 292 2.27 -18.21 17.64
N THR A 293 2.47 -17.84 18.90
CA THR A 293 1.62 -16.91 19.66
C THR A 293 2.49 -15.99 20.52
N GLY A 294 1.94 -14.89 20.98
CA GLY A 294 2.54 -14.11 22.06
C GLY A 294 2.46 -14.87 23.42
N PRO A 295 3.09 -14.34 24.49
CA PRO A 295 3.20 -15.03 25.79
C PRO A 295 1.84 -15.36 26.42
N ARG A 296 0.78 -14.62 26.10
CA ARG A 296 -0.60 -14.86 26.56
C ARG A 296 -1.47 -15.61 25.51
N GLY A 297 -0.86 -16.32 24.56
CA GLY A 297 -1.59 -17.06 23.51
C GLY A 297 -2.19 -16.18 22.41
N GLY A 298 -1.98 -14.87 22.46
CA GLY A 298 -2.55 -13.91 21.51
C GLY A 298 -1.91 -13.94 20.12
N ARG A 299 -2.64 -13.34 19.16
CA ARG A 299 -2.14 -13.10 17.78
C ARG A 299 -1.00 -12.08 17.79
N ILE A 300 -0.12 -12.18 16.78
CA ILE A 300 1.08 -11.36 16.67
C ILE A 300 0.90 -10.35 15.52
N THR A 301 1.28 -9.10 15.79
CA THR A 301 1.36 -8.03 14.79
C THR A 301 2.74 -7.38 14.83
N THR A 302 3.05 -6.57 13.83
CA THR A 302 4.29 -5.77 13.82
C THR A 302 4.42 -4.86 15.04
N ALA A 303 3.31 -4.25 15.49
CA ALA A 303 3.31 -3.39 16.68
C ALA A 303 3.56 -4.20 17.95
N ILE A 304 2.85 -5.33 18.13
CA ILE A 304 3.04 -6.21 19.29
C ILE A 304 4.48 -6.72 19.38
N LEU A 305 5.07 -7.16 18.26
CA LEU A 305 6.47 -7.60 18.24
C LEU A 305 7.41 -6.44 18.63
N ARG A 306 7.20 -5.23 18.06
CA ARG A 306 8.01 -4.06 18.37
C ARG A 306 7.98 -3.73 19.88
N ASP A 307 6.77 -3.55 20.38
CA ASP A 307 6.57 -3.03 21.75
C ASP A 307 6.98 -4.07 22.79
N ALA A 308 6.73 -5.35 22.56
CA ALA A 308 7.06 -6.42 23.49
C ALA A 308 8.56 -6.74 23.56
N THR A 309 9.33 -6.41 22.54
CA THR A 309 10.77 -6.74 22.47
C THR A 309 11.67 -5.50 22.50
N HIS A 310 11.11 -4.31 22.69
CA HIS A 310 11.85 -3.05 22.57
C HIS A 310 12.71 -2.99 21.31
N TRP A 311 12.10 -3.40 20.17
CA TRP A 311 12.79 -3.64 18.90
C TRP A 311 13.75 -2.53 18.50
N ASP A 312 13.27 -1.28 18.58
CA ASP A 312 14.03 -0.13 18.06
C ASP A 312 15.31 0.10 18.88
N ASP A 313 15.27 -0.13 20.21
CA ASP A 313 16.43 -0.04 21.09
C ASP A 313 17.42 -1.19 20.84
N VAL A 314 16.92 -2.42 20.66
CA VAL A 314 17.75 -3.61 20.40
C VAL A 314 18.48 -3.49 19.08
N VAL A 315 17.82 -3.13 17.98
CA VAL A 315 18.48 -3.00 16.68
C VAL A 315 19.53 -1.89 16.69
N THR A 316 19.28 -0.79 17.40
CA THR A 316 20.24 0.30 17.60
C THR A 316 21.46 -0.18 18.36
N SER A 317 21.29 -0.93 19.47
CA SER A 317 22.41 -1.46 20.25
C SER A 317 23.28 -2.46 19.49
N LEU A 318 22.70 -3.13 18.48
CA LEU A 318 23.41 -4.07 17.61
C LEU A 318 24.00 -3.41 16.35
N GLY A 319 23.85 -2.08 16.17
CA GLY A 319 24.34 -1.34 15.00
C GLY A 319 23.48 -1.49 13.75
N PHE A 320 22.20 -1.83 13.90
CA PHE A 320 21.23 -2.00 12.81
C PHE A 320 20.05 -1.01 12.91
N GLU A 321 20.31 0.29 13.15
CA GLU A 321 19.29 1.32 13.39
C GLU A 321 18.23 1.38 12.27
N HIS A 322 18.61 0.99 11.05
CA HIS A 322 17.73 1.01 9.89
C HIS A 322 16.82 -0.23 9.79
N LEU A 323 17.11 -1.29 10.57
CA LEU A 323 16.41 -2.57 10.45
C LEU A 323 14.99 -2.49 11.02
N ARG A 324 14.02 -2.42 10.15
CA ARG A 324 12.60 -2.50 10.52
C ARG A 324 12.14 -3.97 10.60
N ARG A 325 11.11 -4.24 11.38
CA ARG A 325 10.51 -5.60 11.50
C ARG A 325 10.13 -6.21 10.14
N HIS A 326 9.82 -5.38 9.12
CA HIS A 326 9.54 -5.88 7.78
C HIS A 326 10.79 -6.34 7.04
N ASP A 327 11.93 -5.78 7.36
CA ASP A 327 13.20 -6.01 6.67
C ASP A 327 13.75 -7.43 6.92
N LEU A 328 13.28 -8.13 7.95
CA LEU A 328 13.50 -9.59 8.07
C LEU A 328 12.98 -10.39 6.87
N ARG A 329 11.92 -9.90 6.20
CA ARG A 329 11.46 -10.49 4.95
C ARG A 329 12.41 -10.13 3.79
N HIS A 330 12.96 -8.91 3.79
CA HIS A 330 13.99 -8.52 2.85
C HIS A 330 15.23 -9.42 3.02
N THR A 331 15.65 -9.64 4.26
CA THR A 331 16.72 -10.58 4.61
C THR A 331 16.52 -11.96 3.97
N GLY A 332 15.38 -12.61 4.21
CA GLY A 332 15.12 -13.93 3.65
C GLY A 332 15.07 -13.97 2.12
N LEU A 333 14.52 -12.93 1.48
CA LEU A 333 14.48 -12.85 0.01
C LEU A 333 15.86 -12.58 -0.59
N THR A 334 16.67 -11.76 0.06
CA THR A 334 18.07 -11.49 -0.34
C THR A 334 18.91 -12.76 -0.22
N TRP A 335 18.87 -13.47 0.91
CA TRP A 335 19.57 -14.73 1.08
C TRP A 335 19.18 -15.79 0.04
N MET A 336 17.88 -15.92 -0.26
CA MET A 336 17.42 -16.84 -1.31
C MET A 336 17.90 -16.40 -2.70
N ALA A 337 17.94 -15.11 -2.98
CA ALA A 337 18.44 -14.60 -4.26
C ALA A 337 19.95 -14.83 -4.39
N ASP A 338 20.72 -14.56 -3.34
CA ASP A 338 22.17 -14.80 -3.26
C ASP A 338 22.52 -16.30 -3.35
N ALA A 339 21.64 -17.18 -2.83
CA ALA A 339 21.73 -18.62 -3.00
C ALA A 339 21.37 -19.11 -4.43
N GLY A 340 21.08 -18.21 -5.37
CA GLY A 340 20.79 -18.53 -6.76
C GLY A 340 19.37 -19.07 -7.00
N VAL A 341 18.42 -18.87 -6.08
CA VAL A 341 17.01 -19.28 -6.30
C VAL A 341 16.45 -18.54 -7.51
N PRO A 342 15.94 -19.26 -8.54
CA PRO A 342 15.41 -18.62 -9.73
C PRO A 342 14.30 -17.61 -9.43
N VAL A 343 14.28 -16.48 -10.10
CA VAL A 343 13.37 -15.36 -9.83
C VAL A 343 11.89 -15.72 -9.83
N HIS A 344 11.46 -16.64 -10.69
CA HIS A 344 10.09 -17.12 -10.74
C HIS A 344 9.71 -17.97 -9.52
N VAL A 345 10.68 -18.73 -8.95
CA VAL A 345 10.52 -19.49 -7.70
C VAL A 345 10.50 -18.52 -6.53
N LEU A 346 11.44 -17.58 -6.46
CA LEU A 346 11.52 -16.55 -5.45
C LEU A 346 10.21 -15.72 -5.40
N ARG A 347 9.67 -15.34 -6.56
CA ARG A 347 8.37 -14.68 -6.67
C ARG A 347 7.23 -15.51 -6.07
N LYS A 348 7.22 -16.82 -6.33
CA LYS A 348 6.22 -17.76 -5.81
C LYS A 348 6.33 -17.87 -4.29
N ILE A 349 7.54 -18.06 -3.74
CA ILE A 349 7.83 -18.11 -2.30
C ILE A 349 7.40 -16.79 -1.63
N ALA A 350 7.81 -15.65 -2.19
CA ALA A 350 7.45 -14.34 -1.69
C ALA A 350 5.95 -14.04 -1.75
N GLY A 351 5.21 -14.63 -2.69
CA GLY A 351 3.83 -14.27 -2.99
C GLY A 351 3.71 -12.84 -3.51
N HIS A 352 4.63 -12.41 -4.40
CA HIS A 352 4.59 -11.13 -5.05
C HIS A 352 3.65 -11.15 -6.25
N GLY A 353 2.78 -10.14 -6.35
CA GLY A 353 1.86 -9.99 -7.49
C GLY A 353 2.58 -9.58 -8.78
N SER A 354 3.69 -8.80 -8.66
CA SER A 354 4.50 -8.33 -9.78
C SER A 354 5.89 -8.96 -9.77
N LEU A 355 6.44 -9.21 -10.96
CA LEU A 355 7.82 -9.66 -11.13
C LEU A 355 8.81 -8.54 -10.75
N SER A 356 8.50 -7.28 -11.10
CA SER A 356 9.34 -6.13 -10.79
C SER A 356 9.62 -5.96 -9.29
N THR A 357 8.66 -6.33 -8.43
CA THR A 357 8.89 -6.33 -6.98
C THR A 357 9.96 -7.36 -6.56
N THR A 358 10.07 -8.48 -7.28
CA THR A 358 11.05 -9.53 -6.96
C THR A 358 12.41 -9.23 -7.59
N GLN A 359 12.45 -8.57 -8.73
CA GLN A 359 13.69 -8.20 -9.43
C GLN A 359 14.59 -7.29 -8.58
N ARG A 360 14.04 -6.53 -7.64
CA ARG A 360 14.82 -5.69 -6.71
C ARG A 360 15.78 -6.47 -5.81
N TYR A 361 15.61 -7.79 -5.68
CA TYR A 361 16.51 -8.67 -4.91
C TYR A 361 17.58 -9.32 -5.78
N LEU A 362 17.54 -9.10 -7.11
CA LEU A 362 18.49 -9.71 -8.03
C LEU A 362 19.60 -8.70 -8.33
N HIS A 363 20.76 -8.95 -7.78
CA HIS A 363 21.98 -8.19 -8.05
C HIS A 363 23.02 -9.13 -8.63
N PRO A 364 23.00 -9.35 -9.97
CA PRO A 364 23.99 -10.22 -10.60
C PRO A 364 25.38 -9.60 -10.43
N ASP A 365 26.18 -10.24 -9.63
CA ASP A 365 27.61 -9.93 -9.53
C ASP A 365 28.40 -10.65 -10.63
N ARG A 366 29.69 -10.36 -10.73
CA ARG A 366 30.56 -10.94 -11.73
C ARG A 366 30.65 -12.46 -11.58
N GLN A 367 30.57 -12.97 -10.34
CA GLN A 367 30.63 -14.40 -10.06
C GLN A 367 29.38 -15.10 -10.59
N SER A 368 28.21 -14.56 -10.34
CA SER A 368 26.92 -15.09 -10.87
C SER A 368 26.91 -15.18 -12.40
N ILE A 369 27.54 -14.22 -13.10
CA ILE A 369 27.67 -14.24 -14.57
C ILE A 369 28.61 -15.38 -15.01
N THR A 370 29.72 -15.57 -14.30
CA THR A 370 30.66 -16.65 -14.57
C THR A 370 30.03 -18.02 -14.34
N ASP A 371 29.34 -18.19 -13.21
CA ASP A 371 28.64 -19.44 -12.83
C ASP A 371 27.56 -19.81 -13.86
N ALA A 372 26.85 -18.81 -14.43
CA ALA A 372 25.89 -19.03 -15.50
C ALA A 372 26.55 -19.62 -16.77
N GLY A 373 27.76 -19.18 -17.10
CA GLY A 373 28.56 -19.74 -18.19
C GLY A 373 28.94 -21.22 -17.93
N ASP A 374 29.35 -21.53 -16.70
CA ASP A 374 29.70 -22.89 -16.30
C ASP A 374 28.47 -23.81 -16.27
N MET A 375 27.31 -23.30 -15.82
CA MET A 375 26.06 -24.05 -15.88
C MET A 375 25.63 -24.36 -17.31
N LEU A 376 25.78 -23.42 -18.24
CA LEU A 376 25.51 -23.65 -19.66
C LEU A 376 26.43 -24.69 -20.23
N THR A 377 27.74 -24.60 -19.96
CA THR A 377 28.75 -25.58 -20.38
C THR A 377 28.39 -26.99 -19.91
N ARG A 378 28.07 -27.13 -18.63
CA ARG A 378 27.64 -28.42 -18.05
C ARG A 378 26.39 -28.97 -18.72
N HIS A 379 25.38 -28.09 -18.99
CA HIS A 379 24.13 -28.48 -19.66
C HIS A 379 24.40 -28.99 -21.08
N LEU A 380 25.25 -28.31 -21.85
CA LEU A 380 25.59 -28.70 -23.21
C LEU A 380 26.43 -29.95 -23.29
N SER A 381 27.30 -30.18 -22.28
CA SER A 381 28.18 -31.36 -22.19
C SER A 381 27.51 -32.59 -21.60
N ALA A 382 26.31 -32.42 -21.00
CA ALA A 382 25.56 -33.55 -20.45
C ALA A 382 25.08 -34.50 -21.56
N PRO A 383 25.24 -35.84 -21.42
CA PRO A 383 24.79 -36.80 -22.40
C PRO A 383 23.29 -36.68 -22.59
N LYS A 384 22.85 -36.47 -23.84
CA LYS A 384 21.42 -36.36 -24.20
C LYS A 384 20.74 -37.69 -23.85
N ARG A 385 19.77 -37.67 -22.91
CA ARG A 385 18.93 -38.85 -22.65
C ARG A 385 18.28 -39.28 -23.96
N PRO A 386 18.30 -40.60 -24.32
CA PRO A 386 17.65 -41.07 -25.54
C PRO A 386 16.14 -40.73 -25.47
N ARG A 387 15.64 -40.07 -26.50
CA ARG A 387 14.18 -39.86 -26.67
C ARG A 387 13.57 -41.26 -26.81
N LEU A 388 12.73 -41.68 -25.87
CA LEU A 388 11.84 -42.81 -26.05
C LEU A 388 11.00 -42.52 -27.30
N ARG A 389 11.22 -43.29 -28.36
CA ARG A 389 10.29 -43.31 -29.50
C ARG A 389 9.04 -44.00 -28.99
N ALA A 390 7.88 -43.33 -29.03
CA ALA A 390 6.61 -43.99 -28.91
C ALA A 390 6.51 -45.00 -30.07
N VAL A 391 6.24 -46.26 -29.75
CA VAL A 391 5.88 -47.35 -30.66
C VAL A 391 4.40 -47.23 -30.95
#